data_da77753a4527e27de85112988b068077
#
_entry.id   da77753a4527e27de85112988b068077
#
_cell.length_a   1.000
_cell.length_b   1.000
_cell.length_c   1.000
_cell.angle_alpha   90.00
_cell.angle_beta   90.00
_cell.angle_gamma   90.00
#
_symmetry.space_group_name_H-M   'P 1'
#
loop_
_entity.id
_entity.type
_entity.pdbx_description
1 polymer ?
#
loop_
_entity_poly.entity_id
_entity_poly.type
_entity_poly.pdbx_seq_one_letter_code
_entity_poly.pdbx_strand_id
1 'polypeptide(L)'
;IQYERTQREAASAQYASALRLEAEGKNSEAASLFASLADKGGESYGALSRFHRAALKAKSGDLAGAGKAYQEIAADSSLDAAMRDAALLFSVSHEMDAANTDPKALLTRLEPVVSGVGPWRHSARELAGLLSLKTGDSAGATAHFRKIADDLAAPGNMRSRAAQILSVIGG
;
A
#
# COMPACT_ATOMS: atom_id res chain seq x y z
N ILE A 1 -30.34 12.31 -10.04
CA ILE A 1 -29.92 11.19 -10.95
C ILE A 1 -29.08 11.73 -12.11
N GLN A 2 -29.57 12.70 -12.91
CA GLN A 2 -28.83 13.23 -14.07
C GLN A 2 -27.60 14.05 -13.66
N TYR A 3 -27.67 14.84 -12.60
CA TYR A 3 -26.57 15.62 -12.05
C TYR A 3 -25.42 14.73 -11.55
N GLU A 4 -25.73 13.69 -10.78
CA GLU A 4 -24.75 12.73 -10.27
C GLU A 4 -24.04 11.97 -11.40
N ARG A 5 -24.79 11.62 -12.45
CA ARG A 5 -24.20 10.99 -13.64
C ARG A 5 -23.21 11.92 -14.32
N THR A 6 -23.55 13.16 -14.53
CA THR A 6 -22.66 14.17 -15.15
C THR A 6 -21.42 14.40 -14.29
N GLN A 7 -21.54 14.47 -12.97
CA GLN A 7 -20.42 14.60 -12.06
C GLN A 7 -19.47 13.39 -12.13
N ARG A 8 -20.03 12.18 -12.19
CA ARG A 8 -19.24 10.95 -12.32
C ARG A 8 -18.51 10.87 -13.66
N GLU A 9 -19.17 11.25 -14.75
CA GLU A 9 -18.57 11.28 -16.09
C GLU A 9 -17.41 12.31 -16.13
N ALA A 10 -17.60 13.48 -15.54
CA ALA A 10 -16.55 14.51 -15.43
C ALA A 10 -15.35 14.03 -14.58
N ALA A 11 -15.61 13.40 -13.44
CA ALA A 11 -14.57 12.84 -12.58
C ALA A 11 -13.78 11.73 -13.29
N SER A 12 -14.48 10.86 -14.04
CA SER A 12 -13.85 9.81 -14.84
C SER A 12 -12.92 10.38 -15.91
N ALA A 13 -13.35 11.43 -16.64
CA ALA A 13 -12.55 12.07 -17.67
C ALA A 13 -11.31 12.78 -17.08
N GLN A 14 -11.46 13.45 -15.94
CA GLN A 14 -10.33 14.07 -15.23
C GLN A 14 -9.34 13.02 -14.71
N TYR A 15 -9.84 11.91 -14.17
CA TYR A 15 -9.00 10.82 -13.70
C TYR A 15 -8.18 10.20 -14.83
N ALA A 16 -8.80 9.94 -15.99
CA ALA A 16 -8.10 9.47 -17.18
C ALA A 16 -7.03 10.45 -17.67
N SER A 17 -7.31 11.75 -17.58
CA SER A 17 -6.32 12.81 -17.93
C SER A 17 -5.15 12.82 -16.93
N ALA A 18 -5.39 12.66 -15.66
CA ALA A 18 -4.36 12.59 -14.63
C ALA A 18 -3.44 11.37 -14.84
N LEU A 19 -4.02 10.19 -15.13
CA LEU A 19 -3.24 8.98 -15.46
C LEU A 19 -2.36 9.16 -16.70
N ARG A 20 -2.87 9.83 -17.73
CA ARG A 20 -2.09 10.12 -18.93
C ARG A 20 -0.91 11.06 -18.63
N LEU A 21 -1.13 12.12 -17.85
CA LEU A 21 -0.05 13.02 -17.42
C LEU A 21 1.01 12.30 -16.60
N GLU A 22 0.59 11.41 -15.70
CA GLU A 22 1.51 10.57 -14.93
C GLU A 22 2.35 9.67 -15.85
N ALA A 23 1.72 9.02 -16.83
CA ALA A 23 2.40 8.17 -17.82
C ALA A 23 3.39 8.95 -18.70
N GLU A 24 3.10 10.24 -19.00
CA GLU A 24 3.99 11.16 -19.71
C GLU A 24 5.11 11.74 -18.83
N GLY A 25 5.16 11.39 -17.53
CA GLY A 25 6.13 11.93 -16.58
C GLY A 25 5.84 13.36 -16.10
N LYS A 26 4.68 13.92 -16.44
CA LYS A 26 4.21 15.23 -16.00
C LYS A 26 3.62 15.15 -14.59
N ASN A 27 4.47 14.76 -13.63
CA ASN A 27 4.05 14.38 -12.30
C ASN A 27 3.40 15.53 -11.51
N SER A 28 3.86 16.77 -11.66
CA SER A 28 3.27 17.94 -10.98
C SER A 28 1.87 18.25 -11.47
N GLU A 29 1.64 18.18 -12.78
CA GLU A 29 0.32 18.38 -13.38
C GLU A 29 -0.64 17.24 -12.98
N ALA A 30 -0.17 16.00 -13.03
CA ALA A 30 -0.93 14.84 -12.56
C ALA A 30 -1.31 14.98 -11.08
N ALA A 31 -0.37 15.37 -10.23
CA ALA A 31 -0.61 15.57 -8.78
C ALA A 31 -1.68 16.64 -8.53
N SER A 32 -1.70 17.72 -9.31
CA SER A 32 -2.72 18.78 -9.21
C SER A 32 -4.12 18.27 -9.56
N LEU A 33 -4.26 17.49 -10.64
CA LEU A 33 -5.53 16.88 -11.02
C LEU A 33 -5.99 15.84 -9.98
N PHE A 34 -5.10 14.98 -9.50
CA PHE A 34 -5.43 14.04 -8.42
C PHE A 34 -5.81 14.76 -7.13
N ALA A 35 -5.22 15.91 -6.80
CA ALA A 35 -5.61 16.72 -5.66
C ALA A 35 -7.05 17.22 -5.78
N SER A 36 -7.42 17.76 -6.94
CA SER A 36 -8.80 18.20 -7.20
C SER A 36 -9.80 17.04 -7.11
N LEU A 37 -9.45 15.87 -7.66
CA LEU A 37 -10.28 14.67 -7.61
C LEU A 37 -10.40 14.07 -6.20
N ALA A 38 -9.35 14.15 -5.37
CA ALA A 38 -9.39 13.69 -3.99
C ALA A 38 -10.49 14.40 -3.18
N ASP A 39 -10.73 15.67 -3.50
CA ASP A 39 -11.73 16.50 -2.81
C ASP A 39 -13.12 16.41 -3.45
N LYS A 40 -13.18 16.28 -4.77
CA LYS A 40 -14.42 16.45 -5.55
C LYS A 40 -14.84 15.23 -6.36
N GLY A 41 -14.00 14.19 -6.45
CA GLY A 41 -14.19 13.04 -7.33
C GLY A 41 -15.20 11.99 -6.82
N GLY A 42 -15.87 12.24 -5.70
CA GLY A 42 -16.75 11.27 -5.06
C GLY A 42 -15.99 10.08 -4.44
N GLU A 43 -16.73 9.08 -3.95
CA GLU A 43 -16.12 7.97 -3.19
C GLU A 43 -15.07 7.19 -3.98
N SER A 44 -15.36 6.86 -5.25
CA SER A 44 -14.47 6.00 -6.04
C SER A 44 -13.22 6.73 -6.55
N TYR A 45 -13.40 7.83 -7.30
CA TYR A 45 -12.27 8.55 -7.89
C TYR A 45 -11.51 9.38 -6.86
N GLY A 46 -12.18 9.83 -5.81
CA GLY A 46 -11.54 10.51 -4.68
C GLY A 46 -10.53 9.61 -3.99
N ALA A 47 -10.95 8.40 -3.61
CA ALA A 47 -10.07 7.42 -2.95
C ALA A 47 -8.86 7.05 -3.85
N LEU A 48 -9.12 6.66 -5.10
CA LEU A 48 -8.05 6.31 -6.06
C LEU A 48 -7.07 7.46 -6.28
N SER A 49 -7.55 8.70 -6.36
CA SER A 49 -6.71 9.88 -6.52
C SER A 49 -5.81 10.13 -5.32
N ARG A 50 -6.28 9.84 -4.11
CA ARG A 50 -5.46 9.89 -2.88
C ARG A 50 -4.30 8.89 -2.94
N PHE A 51 -4.54 7.65 -3.43
CA PHE A 51 -3.48 6.66 -3.64
C PHE A 51 -2.44 7.14 -4.65
N HIS A 52 -2.87 7.69 -5.80
CA HIS A 52 -1.94 8.23 -6.81
C HIS A 52 -1.10 9.39 -6.26
N ARG A 53 -1.71 10.31 -5.51
CA ARG A 53 -0.97 11.41 -4.86
C ARG A 53 0.12 10.89 -3.91
N ALA A 54 -0.20 9.89 -3.10
CA ALA A 54 0.76 9.28 -2.21
C ALA A 54 1.90 8.61 -2.99
N ALA A 55 1.58 7.87 -4.06
CA ALA A 55 2.57 7.26 -4.94
C ALA A 55 3.49 8.30 -5.62
N LEU A 56 2.94 9.42 -6.07
CA LEU A 56 3.74 10.52 -6.66
C LEU A 56 4.68 11.17 -5.65
N LYS A 57 4.30 11.29 -4.37
CA LYS A 57 5.21 11.71 -3.29
C LYS A 57 6.40 10.75 -3.16
N ALA A 58 6.14 9.45 -3.11
CA ALA A 58 7.21 8.44 -3.06
C ALA A 58 8.13 8.53 -4.29
N LYS A 59 7.55 8.69 -5.48
CA LYS A 59 8.30 8.84 -6.73
C LYS A 59 9.20 10.08 -6.76
N SER A 60 8.81 11.15 -6.08
CA SER A 60 9.64 12.35 -5.90
C SER A 60 10.71 12.22 -4.80
N GLY A 61 10.78 11.08 -4.10
CA GLY A 61 11.74 10.84 -3.02
C GLY A 61 11.20 11.16 -1.62
N ASP A 62 9.98 11.71 -1.50
CA ASP A 62 9.34 11.99 -0.21
C ASP A 62 8.69 10.72 0.37
N LEU A 63 9.50 9.76 0.81
CA LEU A 63 9.03 8.49 1.35
C LEU A 63 8.23 8.68 2.65
N ALA A 64 8.68 9.58 3.53
CA ALA A 64 7.98 9.86 4.77
C ALA A 64 6.61 10.51 4.52
N GLY A 65 6.54 11.47 3.60
CA GLY A 65 5.28 12.10 3.19
C GLY A 65 4.34 11.13 2.48
N ALA A 66 4.85 10.21 1.68
CA ALA A 66 4.06 9.14 1.07
C ALA A 66 3.49 8.21 2.14
N GLY A 67 4.31 7.74 3.08
CA GLY A 67 3.91 6.90 4.19
C GLY A 67 2.77 7.54 5.00
N LYS A 68 2.90 8.81 5.36
CA LYS A 68 1.86 9.57 6.06
C LYS A 68 0.57 9.68 5.25
N ALA A 69 0.66 9.98 3.95
CA ALA A 69 -0.51 10.08 3.09
C ALA A 69 -1.26 8.73 3.00
N TYR A 70 -0.54 7.62 2.92
CA TYR A 70 -1.16 6.29 2.96
C TYR A 70 -1.76 5.96 4.34
N GLN A 71 -1.15 6.40 5.46
CA GLN A 71 -1.75 6.25 6.79
C GLN A 71 -3.10 6.97 6.90
N GLU A 72 -3.22 8.16 6.33
CA GLU A 72 -4.47 8.90 6.30
C GLU A 72 -5.57 8.15 5.53
N ILE A 73 -5.21 7.49 4.43
CA ILE A 73 -6.15 6.62 3.67
C ILE A 73 -6.52 5.39 4.51
N ALA A 74 -5.55 4.74 5.16
CA ALA A 74 -5.79 3.56 6.00
C ALA A 74 -6.70 3.86 7.21
N ALA A 75 -6.67 5.08 7.72
CA ALA A 75 -7.50 5.54 8.82
C ALA A 75 -8.92 5.97 8.42
N ASP A 76 -9.21 6.05 7.12
CA ASP A 76 -10.50 6.52 6.62
C ASP A 76 -11.55 5.41 6.70
N SER A 77 -12.41 5.48 7.70
CA SER A 77 -13.48 4.50 7.94
C SER A 77 -14.59 4.47 6.87
N SER A 78 -14.63 5.47 5.98
CA SER A 78 -15.57 5.48 4.86
C SER A 78 -15.18 4.51 3.74
N LEU A 79 -13.90 4.11 3.70
CA LEU A 79 -13.38 3.16 2.73
C LEU A 79 -13.59 1.71 3.20
N ASP A 80 -13.71 0.79 2.24
CA ASP A 80 -13.77 -0.63 2.56
C ASP A 80 -12.46 -1.14 3.20
N ALA A 81 -12.56 -2.27 3.90
CA ALA A 81 -11.43 -2.83 4.63
C ALA A 81 -10.25 -3.18 3.70
N ALA A 82 -10.53 -3.68 2.50
CA ALA A 82 -9.47 -4.07 1.56
C ALA A 82 -8.68 -2.84 1.08
N MET A 83 -9.32 -1.70 0.83
CA MET A 83 -8.64 -0.45 0.48
C MET A 83 -7.82 0.08 1.65
N ARG A 84 -8.36 0.05 2.87
CA ARG A 84 -7.63 0.49 4.07
C ARG A 84 -6.40 -0.38 4.34
N ASP A 85 -6.54 -1.70 4.21
CA ASP A 85 -5.43 -2.64 4.36
C ASP A 85 -4.36 -2.42 3.30
N ALA A 86 -4.75 -2.21 2.03
CA ALA A 86 -3.81 -1.85 0.97
C ALA A 86 -3.02 -0.57 1.31
N ALA A 87 -3.71 0.46 1.76
CA ALA A 87 -3.08 1.72 2.16
C ALA A 87 -2.12 1.52 3.34
N LEU A 88 -2.48 0.70 4.32
CA LEU A 88 -1.60 0.35 5.44
C LEU A 88 -0.31 -0.32 4.95
N LEU A 89 -0.41 -1.29 4.03
CA LEU A 89 0.75 -1.96 3.47
C LEU A 89 1.66 -1.00 2.71
N PHE A 90 1.09 -0.12 1.87
CA PHE A 90 1.88 0.90 1.17
C PHE A 90 2.55 1.88 2.13
N SER A 91 1.84 2.31 3.19
CA SER A 91 2.43 3.14 4.23
C SER A 91 3.67 2.48 4.84
N VAL A 92 3.52 1.24 5.32
CA VAL A 92 4.63 0.49 5.92
C VAL A 92 5.77 0.26 4.93
N SER A 93 5.45 -0.11 3.68
CA SER A 93 6.46 -0.33 2.63
C SER A 93 7.34 0.91 2.38
N HIS A 94 6.75 2.10 2.36
CA HIS A 94 7.52 3.33 2.16
C HIS A 94 8.24 3.78 3.43
N GLU A 95 7.63 3.60 4.60
CA GLU A 95 8.24 3.99 5.87
C GLU A 95 9.41 3.08 6.27
N MET A 96 9.37 1.78 5.93
CA MET A 96 10.46 0.86 6.30
C MET A 96 11.80 1.21 5.68
N ASP A 97 11.81 2.00 4.61
CA ASP A 97 13.01 2.48 3.92
C ASP A 97 13.31 3.96 4.24
N ALA A 98 12.44 4.63 4.99
CA ALA A 98 12.67 6.00 5.43
C ALA A 98 13.64 6.03 6.63
N ALA A 99 14.42 7.14 6.71
CA ALA A 99 15.32 7.35 7.84
C ALA A 99 14.53 7.49 9.16
N ASN A 100 15.11 7.01 10.26
CA ASN A 100 14.57 7.12 11.62
C ASN A 100 13.23 6.41 11.86
N THR A 101 12.91 5.38 11.10
CA THR A 101 11.71 4.57 11.32
C THR A 101 12.00 3.43 12.30
N ASP A 102 11.09 3.20 13.25
CA ASP A 102 11.14 2.05 14.15
C ASP A 102 10.46 0.82 13.51
N PRO A 103 11.23 -0.23 13.12
CA PRO A 103 10.66 -1.42 12.52
C PRO A 103 9.67 -2.18 13.43
N LYS A 104 9.84 -2.09 14.76
CA LYS A 104 8.92 -2.74 15.70
C LYS A 104 7.55 -2.06 15.73
N ALA A 105 7.52 -0.73 15.63
CA ALA A 105 6.28 0.01 15.51
C ALA A 105 5.54 -0.36 14.21
N LEU A 106 6.28 -0.53 13.11
CA LEU A 106 5.70 -0.97 11.83
C LEU A 106 5.13 -2.39 11.91
N LEU A 107 5.83 -3.33 12.57
CA LEU A 107 5.32 -4.68 12.82
C LEU A 107 3.99 -4.66 13.60
N THR A 108 3.91 -3.85 14.64
CA THR A 108 2.69 -3.70 15.44
C THR A 108 1.53 -3.18 14.59
N ARG A 109 1.79 -2.24 13.69
CA ARG A 109 0.77 -1.69 12.77
C ARG A 109 0.28 -2.73 11.75
N LEU A 110 1.13 -3.63 11.30
CA LEU A 110 0.76 -4.70 10.35
C LEU A 110 -0.04 -5.84 10.97
N GLU A 111 0.06 -6.05 12.28
CA GLU A 111 -0.49 -7.22 12.96
C GLU A 111 -1.96 -7.53 12.65
N PRO A 112 -2.88 -6.55 12.62
CA PRO A 112 -4.28 -6.83 12.28
C PRO A 112 -4.48 -7.44 10.88
N VAL A 113 -3.62 -7.10 9.91
CA VAL A 113 -3.69 -7.64 8.54
C VAL A 113 -2.95 -8.97 8.45
N VAL A 114 -1.81 -9.09 9.14
CA VAL A 114 -1.00 -10.34 9.22
C VAL A 114 -1.82 -11.50 9.76
N SER A 115 -2.55 -11.27 10.86
CA SER A 115 -3.40 -12.27 11.53
C SER A 115 -4.79 -12.41 10.91
N GLY A 116 -5.19 -11.47 10.07
CA GLY A 116 -6.49 -11.43 9.42
C GLY A 116 -6.68 -12.45 8.30
N VAL A 117 -7.89 -12.47 7.75
CA VAL A 117 -8.29 -13.33 6.62
C VAL A 117 -8.46 -12.56 5.31
N GLY A 118 -8.20 -11.26 5.31
CA GLY A 118 -8.37 -10.37 4.16
C GLY A 118 -7.43 -10.69 3.01
N PRO A 119 -7.67 -10.10 1.84
CA PRO A 119 -6.90 -10.39 0.62
C PRO A 119 -5.42 -10.00 0.72
N TRP A 120 -5.08 -9.06 1.59
CA TRP A 120 -3.72 -8.54 1.74
C TRP A 120 -2.86 -9.28 2.79
N ARG A 121 -3.41 -10.32 3.46
CA ARG A 121 -2.71 -11.04 4.54
C ARG A 121 -1.34 -11.60 4.13
N HIS A 122 -1.20 -12.10 2.91
CA HIS A 122 0.07 -12.67 2.45
C HIS A 122 1.11 -11.57 2.21
N SER A 123 0.72 -10.46 1.61
CA SER A 123 1.60 -9.30 1.44
C SER A 123 2.00 -8.67 2.78
N ALA A 124 1.07 -8.61 3.74
CA ALA A 124 1.37 -8.17 5.10
C ALA A 124 2.37 -9.09 5.81
N ARG A 125 2.23 -10.41 5.67
CA ARG A 125 3.19 -11.40 6.20
C ARG A 125 4.57 -11.25 5.57
N GLU A 126 4.64 -10.99 4.27
CA GLU A 126 5.92 -10.73 3.58
C GLU A 126 6.61 -9.49 4.15
N LEU A 127 5.90 -8.37 4.28
CA LEU A 127 6.44 -7.15 4.90
C LEU A 127 6.87 -7.39 6.36
N ALA A 128 6.07 -8.12 7.15
CA ALA A 128 6.40 -8.46 8.51
C ALA A 128 7.68 -9.33 8.61
N GLY A 129 7.83 -10.29 7.69
CA GLY A 129 9.04 -11.10 7.59
C GLY A 129 10.28 -10.24 7.28
N LEU A 130 10.18 -9.31 6.32
CA LEU A 130 11.26 -8.39 5.97
C LEU A 130 11.61 -7.44 7.13
N LEU A 131 10.63 -6.93 7.84
CA LEU A 131 10.84 -6.09 9.03
C LEU A 131 11.50 -6.87 10.17
N SER A 132 11.10 -8.13 10.38
CA SER A 132 11.75 -9.02 11.35
C SER A 132 13.22 -9.23 11.02
N LEU A 133 13.58 -9.42 9.75
CA LEU A 133 14.98 -9.49 9.33
C LEU A 133 15.73 -8.19 9.63
N LYS A 134 15.12 -7.03 9.39
CA LYS A 134 15.71 -5.72 9.71
C LYS A 134 15.99 -5.55 11.22
N THR A 135 15.21 -6.18 12.08
CA THR A 135 15.43 -6.16 13.55
C THR A 135 16.35 -7.26 14.05
N GLY A 136 16.85 -8.13 13.16
CA GLY A 136 17.64 -9.29 13.54
C GLY A 136 16.83 -10.46 14.13
N ASP A 137 15.50 -10.40 14.08
CA ASP A 137 14.60 -11.46 14.52
C ASP A 137 14.43 -12.53 13.42
N SER A 138 15.42 -13.41 13.29
CA SER A 138 15.39 -14.50 12.31
C SER A 138 14.26 -15.50 12.59
N ALA A 139 13.91 -15.73 13.86
CA ALA A 139 12.82 -16.64 14.23
C ALA A 139 11.45 -16.07 13.80
N GLY A 140 11.20 -14.79 14.06
CA GLY A 140 10.01 -14.10 13.62
C GLY A 140 9.90 -14.07 12.09
N ALA A 141 11.00 -13.77 11.40
CA ALA A 141 11.06 -13.79 9.94
C ALA A 141 10.70 -15.18 9.38
N THR A 142 11.32 -16.23 9.94
CA THR A 142 11.03 -17.62 9.56
C THR A 142 9.55 -17.95 9.74
N ALA A 143 8.94 -17.54 10.85
CA ALA A 143 7.53 -17.79 11.12
C ALA A 143 6.62 -17.12 10.07
N HIS A 144 6.90 -15.86 9.71
CA HIS A 144 6.12 -15.14 8.70
C HIS A 144 6.26 -15.74 7.31
N PHE A 145 7.48 -16.03 6.85
CA PHE A 145 7.70 -16.61 5.53
C PHE A 145 7.16 -18.03 5.42
N ARG A 146 7.24 -18.83 6.49
CA ARG A 146 6.64 -20.18 6.51
C ARG A 146 5.13 -20.14 6.34
N LYS A 147 4.43 -19.20 6.99
CA LYS A 147 2.99 -19.00 6.80
C LYS A 147 2.61 -18.66 5.36
N ILE A 148 3.51 -18.09 4.57
CA ILE A 148 3.28 -17.85 3.13
C ILE A 148 3.59 -19.13 2.34
N ALA A 149 4.75 -19.73 2.56
CA ALA A 149 5.22 -20.89 1.79
C ALA A 149 4.27 -22.09 1.90
N ASP A 150 3.71 -22.31 3.11
CA ASP A 150 2.83 -23.44 3.41
C ASP A 150 1.35 -23.19 3.09
N ASP A 151 0.94 -21.94 2.81
CA ASP A 151 -0.45 -21.60 2.52
C ASP A 151 -0.76 -21.76 1.02
N LEU A 152 -1.51 -22.79 0.68
CA LEU A 152 -1.92 -23.04 -0.71
C LEU A 152 -2.80 -21.93 -1.30
N ALA A 153 -3.44 -21.10 -0.47
CA ALA A 153 -4.20 -19.93 -0.92
C ALA A 153 -3.30 -18.73 -1.26
N ALA A 154 -2.03 -18.76 -0.87
CA ALA A 154 -1.08 -17.72 -1.26
C ALA A 154 -0.73 -17.84 -2.76
N PRO A 155 -0.52 -16.71 -3.46
CA PRO A 155 -0.05 -16.73 -4.85
C PRO A 155 1.23 -17.54 -5.01
N GLY A 156 1.33 -18.34 -6.09
CA GLY A 156 2.46 -19.25 -6.30
C GLY A 156 3.82 -18.54 -6.33
N ASN A 157 3.90 -17.35 -6.91
CA ASN A 157 5.11 -16.53 -6.92
C ASN A 157 5.52 -16.06 -5.51
N MET A 158 4.57 -15.75 -4.64
CA MET A 158 4.85 -15.40 -3.24
C MET A 158 5.33 -16.61 -2.44
N ARG A 159 4.71 -17.78 -2.63
CA ARG A 159 5.15 -19.03 -2.00
C ARG A 159 6.59 -19.38 -2.38
N SER A 160 6.91 -19.30 -3.68
CA SER A 160 8.26 -19.59 -4.18
C SER A 160 9.28 -18.61 -3.62
N ARG A 161 8.98 -17.32 -3.56
CA ARG A 161 9.86 -16.31 -2.99
C ARG A 161 10.07 -16.52 -1.49
N ALA A 162 9.00 -16.82 -0.75
CA ALA A 162 9.09 -17.14 0.67
C ALA A 162 9.96 -18.38 0.93
N ALA A 163 9.82 -19.45 0.13
CA ALA A 163 10.64 -20.64 0.21
C ALA A 163 12.13 -20.35 -0.05
N GLN A 164 12.44 -19.50 -1.03
CA GLN A 164 13.82 -19.07 -1.30
C GLN A 164 14.42 -18.32 -0.11
N ILE A 165 13.67 -17.38 0.49
CA ILE A 165 14.14 -16.66 1.68
C ILE A 165 14.38 -17.63 2.84
N LEU A 166 13.46 -18.56 3.09
CA LEU A 166 13.60 -19.58 4.14
C LEU A 166 14.86 -20.44 3.95
N SER A 167 15.24 -20.77 2.72
CA SER A 167 16.46 -21.53 2.45
C SER A 167 17.75 -20.77 2.80
N VAL A 168 17.69 -19.44 2.80
CA VAL A 168 18.84 -18.57 3.12
C VAL A 168 18.94 -18.33 4.62
N ILE A 169 17.82 -18.05 5.30
CA ILE A 169 17.82 -17.70 6.73
C ILE A 169 17.83 -18.92 7.66
N GLY A 170 17.51 -20.11 7.16
CA GLY A 170 17.49 -21.37 7.90
C GLY A 170 18.70 -22.28 7.69
N GLY A 171 19.74 -21.81 6.92
CA GLY A 171 20.98 -22.54 6.61
C GLY A 171 22.09 -22.37 7.64
#